data_d5c73745b02fae6e938e6b823c6c02e0
#
_entry.id   d5c73745b02fae6e938e6b823c6c02e0
#
_cell.length_a   1.000
_cell.length_b   1.000
_cell.length_c   1.000
_cell.angle_alpha   90.00
_cell.angle_beta   90.00
_cell.angle_gamma   90.00
#
_symmetry.space_group_name_H-M   'P 1'
#
loop_
_entity.id
_entity.type
_entity.pdbx_description
1 polymer ?
#
loop_
_entity_poly.entity_id
_entity_poly.type
_entity_poly.pdbx_seq_one_letter_code
_entity_poly.pdbx_strand_id
1 'polypeptide(L)'
;MPRQWVKEELRRDPLRNFIEKAIPYIKSHKEVVIASAAGVVIIIAITLLTANRMKKASQLADEQVGFAAMYLRAGYVDQTIQLCDQIIQSHPAGIQGGYANFYKAEALYLKKNYAEAVKHYQDALPL
;
A
#
# COMPACT_ATOMS: atom_id res chain seq x y z
N MET A 1 44.97 11.19 27.43
CA MET A 1 44.85 11.56 26.02
C MET A 1 43.61 10.93 25.40
N PRO A 2 42.56 11.71 25.08
CA PRO A 2 41.30 11.18 24.68
C PRO A 2 41.24 10.54 23.28
N ARG A 3 42.32 10.63 22.52
CA ARG A 3 42.37 10.11 21.15
C ARG A 3 42.71 8.63 21.01
N GLN A 4 43.30 8.02 22.03
CA GLN A 4 43.71 6.62 21.96
C GLN A 4 42.59 5.64 22.24
N TRP A 5 41.72 5.93 23.21
CA TRP A 5 40.57 5.09 23.52
C TRP A 5 39.48 5.16 22.43
N VAL A 6 39.32 6.32 21.76
CA VAL A 6 38.42 6.46 20.61
C VAL A 6 38.91 5.58 19.44
N LYS A 7 40.21 5.47 19.23
CA LYS A 7 40.78 4.58 18.21
C LYS A 7 40.59 3.11 18.56
N GLU A 8 40.62 2.74 19.85
CA GLU A 8 40.35 1.37 20.30
C GLU A 8 38.88 0.99 20.19
N GLU A 9 37.96 1.91 20.50
CA GLU A 9 36.53 1.70 20.32
C GLU A 9 36.15 1.54 18.84
N LEU A 10 36.76 2.34 17.97
CA LEU A 10 36.57 2.21 16.51
C LEU A 10 37.15 0.89 15.96
N ARG A 11 38.18 0.33 16.60
CA ARG A 11 38.74 -0.98 16.26
C ARG A 11 37.82 -2.15 16.68
N ARG A 12 37.01 -1.96 17.71
CA ARG A 12 36.06 -2.95 18.21
C ARG A 12 34.67 -2.86 17.58
N ASP A 13 34.47 -1.98 16.61
CA ASP A 13 33.22 -1.84 15.92
C ASP A 13 32.91 -3.13 15.15
N PRO A 14 31.76 -3.82 15.48
CA PRO A 14 31.38 -5.05 14.82
C PRO A 14 31.14 -4.86 13.32
N LEU A 15 30.74 -3.67 12.89
CA LEU A 15 30.61 -3.32 11.48
C LEU A 15 31.95 -3.35 10.73
N ARG A 16 33.00 -2.84 11.33
CA ARG A 16 34.32 -2.85 10.73
C ARG A 16 34.86 -4.28 10.58
N ASN A 17 34.71 -5.13 11.60
CA ASN A 17 35.08 -6.53 11.54
C ASN A 17 34.28 -7.28 10.46
N PHE A 18 33.02 -6.99 10.31
CA PHE A 18 32.18 -7.56 9.27
C PHE A 18 32.66 -7.15 7.88
N ILE A 19 32.93 -5.88 7.68
CA ILE A 19 33.47 -5.33 6.41
C ILE A 19 34.83 -5.95 6.07
N GLU A 20 35.75 -6.02 7.04
CA GLU A 20 37.08 -6.62 6.83
C GLU A 20 37.00 -8.11 6.46
N LYS A 21 36.06 -8.85 6.99
CA LYS A 21 35.80 -10.25 6.61
C LYS A 21 35.07 -10.39 5.27
N ALA A 22 34.22 -9.44 4.93
CA ALA A 22 33.47 -9.46 3.69
C ALA A 22 34.32 -9.14 2.46
N ILE A 23 35.33 -8.26 2.58
CA ILE A 23 36.20 -7.84 1.47
C ILE A 23 36.89 -9.02 0.78
N PRO A 24 37.58 -9.94 1.49
CA PRO A 24 38.24 -11.08 0.83
C PRO A 24 37.23 -12.07 0.23
N TYR A 25 36.07 -12.25 0.85
CA TYR A 25 35.00 -13.07 0.32
C TYR A 25 34.47 -12.49 -1.01
N ILE A 26 34.23 -11.18 -1.06
CA ILE A 26 33.80 -10.46 -2.26
C ILE A 26 34.83 -10.59 -3.38
N LYS A 27 36.13 -10.48 -3.08
CA LYS A 27 37.22 -10.60 -4.07
C LYS A 27 37.32 -12.00 -4.63
N SER A 28 37.09 -13.04 -3.84
CA SER A 28 37.19 -14.44 -4.27
C SER A 28 35.96 -14.93 -5.02
N HIS A 29 34.76 -14.34 -4.78
CA HIS A 29 33.49 -14.75 -5.36
C HIS A 29 32.80 -13.59 -6.10
N LYS A 30 33.52 -12.91 -6.98
CA LYS A 30 33.03 -11.74 -7.73
C LYS A 30 31.73 -12.04 -8.50
N GLU A 31 31.64 -13.17 -9.14
CA GLU A 31 30.47 -13.56 -9.95
C GLU A 31 29.22 -13.72 -9.09
N VAL A 32 29.35 -14.39 -7.95
CA VAL A 32 28.23 -14.60 -7.01
C VAL A 32 27.77 -13.29 -6.40
N VAL A 33 28.73 -12.41 -6.04
CA VAL A 33 28.43 -11.09 -5.46
C VAL A 33 27.72 -10.19 -6.47
N ILE A 34 28.17 -10.15 -7.72
CA ILE A 34 27.55 -9.37 -8.78
C ILE A 34 26.13 -9.87 -9.05
N ALA A 35 25.95 -11.20 -9.15
CA ALA A 35 24.63 -11.80 -9.35
C ALA A 35 23.68 -11.50 -8.18
N SER A 36 24.17 -11.58 -6.93
CA SER A 36 23.40 -11.25 -5.73
C SER A 36 23.00 -9.77 -5.68
N ALA A 37 23.94 -8.88 -5.99
CA ALA A 37 23.68 -7.44 -6.05
C ALA A 37 22.66 -7.10 -7.12
N ALA A 38 22.76 -7.69 -8.31
CA ALA A 38 21.78 -7.53 -9.39
C ALA A 38 20.38 -8.00 -8.95
N GLY A 39 20.31 -9.15 -8.29
CA GLY A 39 19.05 -9.69 -7.75
C GLY A 39 18.39 -8.75 -6.75
N VAL A 40 19.17 -8.19 -5.82
CA VAL A 40 18.69 -7.23 -4.82
C VAL A 40 18.17 -5.95 -5.50
N VAL A 41 18.89 -5.42 -6.49
CA VAL A 41 18.46 -4.23 -7.24
C VAL A 41 17.15 -4.47 -7.97
N ILE A 42 16.98 -5.63 -8.59
CA ILE A 42 15.73 -6.01 -9.28
C ILE A 42 14.57 -6.10 -8.28
N ILE A 43 14.77 -6.71 -7.12
CA ILE A 43 13.74 -6.81 -6.08
C ILE A 43 13.33 -5.41 -5.59
N ILE A 44 14.29 -4.54 -5.33
CA ILE A 44 14.02 -3.15 -4.93
C ILE A 44 13.23 -2.41 -6.01
N ALA A 45 13.63 -2.55 -7.27
CA ALA A 45 12.94 -1.90 -8.39
C ALA A 45 11.49 -2.38 -8.52
N ILE A 46 11.25 -3.70 -8.43
CA ILE A 46 9.90 -4.28 -8.47
C ILE A 46 9.07 -3.77 -7.29
N THR A 47 9.62 -3.75 -6.08
CA THR A 47 8.94 -3.26 -4.88
C THR A 47 8.55 -1.79 -5.02
N LEU A 48 9.45 -0.94 -5.50
CA LEU A 48 9.17 0.49 -5.70
C LEU A 48 8.11 0.72 -6.78
N LEU A 49 8.18 0.00 -7.89
CA LEU A 49 7.18 0.09 -8.96
C LEU A 49 5.80 -0.36 -8.49
N THR A 50 5.74 -1.46 -7.74
CA THR A 50 4.49 -1.99 -7.19
C THR A 50 3.89 -1.01 -6.17
N ALA A 51 4.70 -0.49 -5.24
CA ALA A 51 4.26 0.50 -4.25
C ALA A 51 3.72 1.77 -4.92
N ASN A 52 4.39 2.25 -5.97
CA ASN A 52 3.96 3.44 -6.71
C ASN A 52 2.62 3.21 -7.44
N ARG A 53 2.44 2.03 -8.06
CA ARG A 53 1.17 1.64 -8.69
C ARG A 53 0.03 1.54 -7.69
N MET A 54 0.28 0.92 -6.53
CA MET A 54 -0.71 0.82 -5.45
C MET A 54 -1.11 2.19 -4.91
N LYS A 55 -0.16 3.10 -4.76
CA LYS A 55 -0.41 4.47 -4.32
C LYS A 55 -1.30 5.24 -5.32
N LYS A 56 -1.01 5.14 -6.61
CA LYS A 56 -1.84 5.75 -7.67
C LYS A 56 -3.24 5.17 -7.72
N ALA A 57 -3.37 3.85 -7.61
CA ALA A 57 -4.66 3.16 -7.58
C ALA A 57 -5.49 3.59 -6.36
N SER A 58 -4.86 3.73 -5.20
CA SER A 58 -5.52 4.22 -3.98
C SER A 58 -6.00 5.66 -4.12
N GLN A 59 -5.19 6.55 -4.70
CA GLN A 59 -5.58 7.94 -4.96
C GLN A 59 -6.77 8.02 -5.91
N LEU A 60 -6.78 7.24 -6.99
CA LEU A 60 -7.90 7.17 -7.91
C LEU A 60 -9.16 6.66 -7.23
N ALA A 61 -9.05 5.65 -6.38
CA ALA A 61 -10.17 5.13 -5.61
C ALA A 61 -10.73 6.17 -4.63
N ASP A 62 -9.88 6.96 -3.99
CA ASP A 62 -10.31 8.06 -3.12
C ASP A 62 -11.08 9.13 -3.89
N GLU A 63 -10.63 9.48 -5.09
CA GLU A 63 -11.36 10.39 -5.97
C GLU A 63 -12.73 9.83 -6.38
N GLN A 64 -12.79 8.55 -6.73
CA GLN A 64 -14.04 7.88 -7.09
C GLN A 64 -15.03 7.84 -5.92
N VAL A 65 -14.57 7.61 -4.69
CA VAL A 65 -15.39 7.70 -3.47
C VAL A 65 -15.94 9.12 -3.31
N GLY A 66 -15.13 10.14 -3.54
CA GLY A 66 -15.57 11.54 -3.53
C GLY A 66 -16.66 11.83 -4.55
N PHE A 67 -16.52 11.31 -5.77
CA PHE A 67 -17.56 11.42 -6.80
C PHE A 67 -18.85 10.68 -6.42
N ALA A 68 -18.73 9.49 -5.83
CA ALA A 68 -19.89 8.74 -5.36
C ALA A 68 -20.69 9.54 -4.31
N ALA A 69 -20.00 10.16 -3.35
CA ALA A 69 -20.62 11.02 -2.36
C ALA A 69 -21.29 12.24 -2.99
N MET A 70 -20.65 12.84 -3.99
CA MET A 70 -21.20 14.00 -4.71
C MET A 70 -22.47 13.62 -5.51
N TYR A 71 -22.44 12.51 -6.24
CA TYR A 71 -23.61 12.00 -6.96
C TYR A 71 -24.77 11.70 -6.04
N LEU A 72 -24.50 11.10 -4.89
CA LEU A 72 -25.53 10.82 -3.90
C LEU A 72 -26.21 12.10 -3.40
N ARG A 73 -25.43 13.13 -3.08
CA ARG A 73 -25.94 14.44 -2.65
C ARG A 73 -26.74 15.14 -3.73
N ALA A 74 -26.35 14.95 -4.99
CA ALA A 74 -27.05 15.52 -6.14
C ALA A 74 -28.32 14.77 -6.53
N GLY A 75 -28.58 13.61 -5.91
CA GLY A 75 -29.75 12.78 -6.19
C GLY A 75 -29.57 11.77 -7.31
N TYR A 76 -28.37 11.60 -7.83
CA TYR A 76 -28.05 10.59 -8.85
C TYR A 76 -27.80 9.22 -8.21
N VAL A 77 -28.86 8.59 -7.73
CA VAL A 77 -28.82 7.35 -6.94
C VAL A 77 -28.25 6.18 -7.75
N ASP A 78 -28.72 6.00 -9.00
CA ASP A 78 -28.27 4.89 -9.85
C ASP A 78 -26.80 5.00 -10.23
N GLN A 79 -26.32 6.20 -10.55
CA GLN A 79 -24.92 6.47 -10.85
C GLN A 79 -24.04 6.23 -9.61
N THR A 80 -24.54 6.60 -8.44
CA THR A 80 -23.86 6.33 -7.17
C THR A 80 -23.67 4.82 -6.97
N ILE A 81 -24.71 4.02 -7.19
CA ILE A 81 -24.64 2.55 -7.05
C ILE A 81 -23.63 1.95 -8.04
N GLN A 82 -23.67 2.38 -9.32
CA GLN A 82 -22.74 1.88 -10.34
C GLN A 82 -21.29 2.20 -9.99
N LEU A 83 -21.02 3.42 -9.56
CA LEU A 83 -19.67 3.84 -9.17
C LEU A 83 -19.17 3.10 -7.92
N CYS A 84 -20.04 2.92 -6.92
CA CYS A 84 -19.73 2.14 -5.73
C CYS A 84 -19.43 0.68 -6.06
N ASP A 85 -20.17 0.07 -6.97
CA ASP A 85 -19.92 -1.30 -7.42
C ASP A 85 -18.53 -1.45 -8.07
N GLN A 86 -18.12 -0.48 -8.89
CA GLN A 86 -16.78 -0.45 -9.48
C GLN A 86 -15.70 -0.35 -8.41
N ILE A 87 -15.87 0.49 -7.41
CA ILE A 87 -14.92 0.66 -6.31
C ILE A 87 -14.82 -0.62 -5.48
N ILE A 88 -15.94 -1.26 -5.17
CA ILE A 88 -15.98 -2.50 -4.39
C ILE A 88 -15.28 -3.63 -5.13
N GLN A 89 -15.47 -3.75 -6.45
CA GLN A 89 -14.77 -4.74 -7.27
C GLN A 89 -13.26 -4.54 -7.31
N SER A 90 -12.83 -3.28 -7.37
CA SER A 90 -11.40 -2.94 -7.44
C SER A 90 -10.69 -3.01 -6.08
N HIS A 91 -11.38 -2.67 -5.00
CA HIS A 91 -10.83 -2.54 -3.65
C HIS A 91 -11.74 -3.17 -2.60
N PRO A 92 -11.99 -4.49 -2.66
CA PRO A 92 -12.99 -5.13 -1.79
C PRO A 92 -12.64 -5.11 -0.31
N ALA A 93 -11.35 -5.14 0.03
CA ALA A 93 -10.86 -5.19 1.41
C ALA A 93 -10.27 -3.87 1.92
N GLY A 94 -10.27 -2.82 1.09
CA GLY A 94 -9.68 -1.52 1.42
C GLY A 94 -10.66 -0.58 2.11
N ILE A 95 -10.13 0.52 2.62
CA ILE A 95 -10.92 1.62 3.20
C ILE A 95 -11.90 2.17 2.16
N GLN A 96 -11.48 2.29 0.92
CA GLN A 96 -12.29 2.77 -0.19
C GLN A 96 -13.49 1.86 -0.45
N GLY A 97 -13.30 0.54 -0.40
CA GLY A 97 -14.39 -0.44 -0.48
C GLY A 97 -15.40 -0.29 0.66
N GLY A 98 -14.93 -0.02 1.87
CA GLY A 98 -15.78 0.28 3.03
C GLY A 98 -16.65 1.52 2.82
N TYR A 99 -16.06 2.62 2.37
CA TYR A 99 -16.81 3.84 2.04
C TYR A 99 -17.78 3.62 0.89
N ALA A 100 -17.38 2.88 -0.14
CA ALA A 100 -18.26 2.55 -1.26
C ALA A 100 -19.47 1.74 -0.82
N ASN A 101 -19.30 0.76 0.07
CA ASN A 101 -20.40 0.02 0.67
C ASN A 101 -21.34 0.94 1.45
N PHE A 102 -20.79 1.87 2.22
CA PHE A 102 -21.58 2.86 2.96
C PHE A 102 -22.43 3.72 2.02
N TYR A 103 -21.85 4.31 0.99
CA TYR A 103 -22.58 5.15 0.03
C TYR A 103 -23.57 4.35 -0.81
N LYS A 104 -23.25 3.12 -1.16
CA LYS A 104 -24.18 2.21 -1.82
C LYS A 104 -25.37 1.91 -0.93
N ALA A 105 -25.15 1.65 0.36
CA ALA A 105 -26.21 1.44 1.33
C ALA A 105 -27.12 2.68 1.46
N GLU A 106 -26.54 3.87 1.52
CA GLU A 106 -27.31 5.12 1.52
C GLU A 106 -28.16 5.27 0.27
N ALA A 107 -27.61 4.96 -0.90
CA ALA A 107 -28.33 4.99 -2.17
C ALA A 107 -29.47 3.98 -2.22
N LEU A 108 -29.24 2.76 -1.74
CA LEU A 108 -30.28 1.71 -1.63
C LEU A 108 -31.37 2.09 -0.63
N TYR A 109 -31.00 2.73 0.46
CA TYR A 109 -31.94 3.28 1.43
C TYR A 109 -32.86 4.31 0.78
N LEU A 110 -32.33 5.21 -0.03
CA LEU A 110 -33.14 6.20 -0.79
C LEU A 110 -34.07 5.53 -1.80
N LYS A 111 -33.68 4.38 -2.37
CA LYS A 111 -34.50 3.55 -3.23
C LYS A 111 -35.54 2.71 -2.48
N LYS A 112 -35.56 2.77 -1.16
CA LYS A 112 -36.42 1.95 -0.28
C LYS A 112 -36.07 0.45 -0.31
N ASN A 113 -34.88 0.08 -0.79
CA ASN A 113 -34.39 -1.29 -0.74
C ASN A 113 -33.63 -1.52 0.57
N TYR A 114 -34.36 -1.62 1.66
CA TYR A 114 -33.83 -1.65 3.02
C TYR A 114 -33.04 -2.93 3.33
N ALA A 115 -33.46 -4.07 2.77
CA ALA A 115 -32.79 -5.35 3.01
C ALA A 115 -31.35 -5.35 2.49
N GLU A 116 -31.14 -4.89 1.27
CA GLU A 116 -29.80 -4.75 0.69
C GLU A 116 -29.00 -3.62 1.34
N ALA A 117 -29.67 -2.52 1.72
CA ALA A 117 -29.03 -1.42 2.42
C ALA A 117 -28.38 -1.89 3.73
N VAL A 118 -29.11 -2.67 4.54
CA VAL A 118 -28.57 -3.25 5.79
C VAL A 118 -27.34 -4.10 5.54
N LYS A 119 -27.36 -4.94 4.51
CA LYS A 119 -26.23 -5.78 4.13
C LYS A 119 -24.98 -4.94 3.82
N HIS A 120 -25.11 -3.90 3.02
CA HIS A 120 -24.01 -3.02 2.66
C HIS A 120 -23.54 -2.14 3.82
N TYR A 121 -24.42 -1.74 4.72
CA TYR A 121 -24.01 -1.09 5.97
C TYR A 121 -23.17 -2.00 6.85
N GLN A 122 -23.51 -3.28 6.93
CA GLN A 122 -22.73 -4.26 7.68
C GLN A 122 -21.35 -4.49 7.04
N ASP A 123 -21.28 -4.54 5.73
CA ASP A 123 -20.01 -4.66 5.00
C ASP A 123 -19.12 -3.41 5.16
N ALA A 124 -19.72 -2.25 5.43
CA ALA A 124 -18.99 -1.00 5.69
C ALA A 124 -18.46 -0.86 7.13
N LEU A 125 -18.96 -1.66 8.09
CA LEU A 125 -18.68 -1.51 9.52
C LEU A 125 -17.20 -1.57 9.94
N PRO A 126 -16.25 -2.20 9.22
CA PRO A 126 -14.82 -2.14 9.60
C PRO A 126 -14.13 -0.80 9.37
N LEU A 127 -14.83 0.23 9.02
CA LEU A 127 -14.26 1.58 8.87
C LEU A 127 -13.71 2.12 10.21
#